data_5ea7f3f29a32e5764ed3ca9ee88632cf
#
_entry.id   5ea7f3f29a32e5764ed3ca9ee88632cf
#
_cell.length_a   1.000
_cell.length_b   1.000
_cell.length_c   1.000
_cell.angle_alpha   90.00
_cell.angle_beta   90.00
_cell.angle_gamma   90.00
#
_symmetry.space_group_name_H-M   'P 1'
#
loop_
_entity.id
_entity.type
_entity.pdbx_description
1 polymer ?
#
loop_
_entity_poly.entity_id
_entity_poly.type
_entity_poly.pdbx_seq_one_letter_code
_entity_poly.pdbx_strand_id
1 'polypeptide(L)'
;MTMQVKDSVWLGKEQFSLLTSRPASPFSPRDHGLRPRAASTMNWSGYHCSYRISDQKIYLDALSVNHTTFLPFTECPSELRSGHPRWPGEREVNDVPPPPLNGVSAAKPSGLGEWQYDGLAMELPYTGRITIGKGYIQGLARSADEWQFSVVLRLTYEAGALANMQDLSGAFAQERASILAAQK
;
A
#
# COMPACT_ATOMS: atom_id res chain seq x y z
N MET A 1 -18.67 3.20 -7.13
CA MET A 1 -17.41 2.46 -7.02
C MET A 1 -16.59 3.13 -5.93
N THR A 2 -16.21 2.43 -4.88
CA THR A 2 -15.44 2.99 -3.76
C THR A 2 -13.98 3.12 -4.19
N MET A 3 -13.38 4.28 -3.99
CA MET A 3 -11.98 4.52 -4.32
C MET A 3 -11.09 3.75 -3.34
N GLN A 4 -10.10 3.00 -3.86
CA GLN A 4 -9.09 2.34 -3.04
C GLN A 4 -8.18 3.38 -2.38
N VAL A 5 -7.87 3.17 -1.12
CA VAL A 5 -6.81 3.93 -0.44
C VAL A 5 -5.49 3.60 -1.14
N LYS A 6 -4.79 4.63 -1.58
CA LYS A 6 -3.49 4.48 -2.26
C LYS A 6 -2.36 4.48 -1.25
N ASP A 7 -1.32 3.72 -1.53
CA ASP A 7 -0.06 3.80 -0.79
C ASP A 7 0.50 5.21 -0.84
N SER A 8 1.18 5.61 0.23
CA SER A 8 1.83 6.91 0.33
C SER A 8 3.31 6.83 0.00
N VAL A 9 3.85 7.90 -0.58
CA VAL A 9 5.28 8.04 -0.91
C VAL A 9 5.77 9.40 -0.46
N TRP A 10 6.76 9.41 0.43
CA TRP A 10 7.45 10.62 0.85
C TRP A 10 8.67 10.89 -0.02
N LEU A 11 8.70 12.04 -0.66
CA LEU A 11 9.85 12.55 -1.40
C LEU A 11 10.31 13.87 -0.76
N GLY A 12 11.39 13.80 -0.01
CA GLY A 12 11.80 14.90 0.86
C GLY A 12 10.76 15.18 1.95
N LYS A 13 10.18 16.39 1.94
CA LYS A 13 9.14 16.80 2.90
C LYS A 13 7.72 16.70 2.32
N GLU A 14 7.58 16.22 1.10
CA GLU A 14 6.31 16.20 0.39
C GLU A 14 5.75 14.78 0.31
N GLN A 15 4.44 14.67 0.55
CA GLN A 15 3.72 13.42 0.45
C GLN A 15 3.00 13.32 -0.89
N PHE A 16 3.15 12.19 -1.54
CA PHE A 16 2.50 11.79 -2.78
C PHE A 16 1.67 10.53 -2.56
N SER A 17 0.73 10.28 -3.46
CA SER A 17 0.06 8.99 -3.60
C SER A 17 0.80 8.13 -4.63
N LEU A 18 1.00 6.85 -4.37
CA LEU A 18 1.45 5.88 -5.37
C LEU A 18 0.30 5.62 -6.34
N LEU A 19 0.43 6.03 -7.59
CA LEU A 19 -0.60 5.91 -8.60
C LEU A 19 -0.51 4.57 -9.33
N THR A 20 0.67 4.26 -9.84
CA THR A 20 0.95 3.00 -10.53
C THR A 20 2.35 2.49 -10.22
N SER A 21 2.53 1.19 -10.34
CA SER A 21 3.83 0.53 -10.26
C SER A 21 3.92 -0.58 -11.30
N ARG A 22 5.07 -0.75 -11.92
CA ARG A 22 5.34 -1.78 -12.94
C ARG A 22 6.77 -2.29 -12.81
N PRO A 23 7.02 -3.61 -12.86
CA PRO A 23 6.06 -4.68 -13.18
C PRO A 23 5.12 -5.01 -12.01
N ALA A 24 5.52 -4.73 -10.76
CA ALA A 24 4.76 -5.02 -9.55
C ALA A 24 4.91 -3.88 -8.52
N SER A 25 4.21 -3.97 -7.40
CA SER A 25 4.40 -3.08 -6.25
C SER A 25 5.85 -3.18 -5.73
N PRO A 26 6.45 -2.08 -5.23
CA PRO A 26 7.80 -2.14 -4.64
C PRO A 26 7.91 -3.11 -3.45
N PHE A 27 6.81 -3.35 -2.75
CA PHE A 27 6.76 -4.27 -1.62
C PHE A 27 5.59 -5.26 -1.77
N SER A 28 5.86 -6.52 -1.41
CA SER A 28 4.86 -7.59 -1.35
C SER A 28 4.84 -8.18 0.06
N PRO A 29 3.76 -7.98 0.84
CA PRO A 29 3.67 -8.52 2.20
C PRO A 29 3.82 -10.06 2.24
N ARG A 30 3.36 -10.75 1.21
CA ARG A 30 3.39 -12.21 1.14
C ARG A 30 4.80 -12.77 1.10
N ASP A 31 5.74 -12.06 0.48
CA ASP A 31 7.15 -12.46 0.39
C ASP A 31 7.85 -12.39 1.76
N HIS A 32 7.21 -11.73 2.72
CA HIS A 32 7.68 -11.57 4.10
C HIS A 32 6.83 -12.36 5.12
N GLY A 33 6.09 -13.38 4.67
CA GLY A 33 5.28 -14.24 5.54
C GLY A 33 3.99 -13.59 6.05
N LEU A 34 3.65 -12.39 5.57
CA LEU A 34 2.40 -11.74 5.92
C LEU A 34 1.26 -12.27 5.03
N ARG A 35 0.08 -12.37 5.61
CA ARG A 35 -1.14 -12.86 4.92
C ARG A 35 -2.22 -11.79 4.97
N PRO A 36 -2.14 -10.77 4.09
CA PRO A 36 -3.12 -9.70 4.08
C PRO A 36 -4.48 -10.21 3.60
N ARG A 37 -5.53 -9.72 4.23
CA ARG A 37 -6.93 -9.92 3.85
C ARG A 37 -7.63 -8.60 3.66
N ALA A 38 -8.54 -8.53 2.71
CA ALA A 38 -9.39 -7.37 2.50
C ALA A 38 -10.03 -6.92 3.83
N ALA A 39 -9.77 -5.68 4.23
CA ALA A 39 -10.30 -5.11 5.46
C ALA A 39 -11.63 -4.39 5.23
N SER A 40 -11.79 -3.80 4.04
CA SER A 40 -13.00 -3.06 3.65
C SER A 40 -13.05 -2.91 2.12
N THR A 41 -14.15 -2.35 1.62
CA THR A 41 -14.27 -1.98 0.20
C THR A 41 -13.28 -0.90 -0.24
N MET A 42 -12.64 -0.20 0.70
CA MET A 42 -11.59 0.79 0.45
C MET A 42 -10.18 0.22 0.57
N ASN A 43 -10.03 -0.99 1.13
CA ASN A 43 -8.75 -1.69 1.29
C ASN A 43 -8.89 -3.17 0.90
N TRP A 44 -8.97 -3.43 -0.40
CA TRP A 44 -9.11 -4.78 -0.94
C TRP A 44 -7.80 -5.58 -0.88
N SER A 45 -6.67 -4.89 -0.92
CA SER A 45 -5.35 -5.53 -0.77
C SER A 45 -5.15 -6.07 0.64
N GLY A 46 -5.86 -5.49 1.64
CA GLY A 46 -5.71 -5.79 3.05
C GLY A 46 -4.46 -5.20 3.67
N TYR A 47 -3.78 -4.29 2.98
CA TYR A 47 -2.63 -3.57 3.51
C TYR A 47 -2.48 -2.20 2.85
N HIS A 48 -1.69 -1.36 3.48
CA HIS A 48 -1.32 -0.04 3.00
C HIS A 48 0.13 0.25 3.37
N CYS A 49 0.92 0.67 2.38
CA CYS A 49 2.33 0.97 2.52
C CYS A 49 2.58 2.48 2.60
N SER A 50 3.54 2.87 3.43
CA SER A 50 4.16 4.18 3.39
C SER A 50 5.61 4.03 2.98
N TYR A 51 5.94 4.57 1.83
CA TYR A 51 7.30 4.55 1.27
C TYR A 51 7.99 5.88 1.53
N ARG A 52 9.30 5.85 1.61
CA ARG A 52 10.16 7.04 1.62
C ARG A 52 11.24 6.91 0.57
N ILE A 53 11.49 8.00 -0.15
CA ILE A 53 12.58 8.11 -1.11
C ILE A 53 13.65 9.02 -0.49
N SER A 54 14.82 8.46 -0.26
CA SER A 54 15.99 9.15 0.29
C SER A 54 17.25 8.57 -0.33
N ASP A 55 18.26 9.40 -0.56
CA ASP A 55 19.56 8.99 -1.09
C ASP A 55 19.45 8.13 -2.36
N GLN A 56 18.52 8.51 -3.25
CA GLN A 56 18.20 7.80 -4.50
C GLN A 56 17.71 6.35 -4.31
N LYS A 57 17.24 5.99 -3.11
CA LYS A 57 16.71 4.68 -2.79
C LYS A 57 15.25 4.77 -2.34
N ILE A 58 14.54 3.66 -2.48
CA ILE A 58 13.18 3.54 -1.97
C ILE A 58 13.18 2.66 -0.71
N TYR A 59 12.51 3.12 0.32
CA TYR A 59 12.35 2.43 1.60
C TYR A 59 10.89 2.22 1.90
N LEU A 60 10.56 1.10 2.52
CA LEU A 60 9.30 0.93 3.25
C LEU A 60 9.50 1.49 4.65
N ASP A 61 8.80 2.55 4.99
CA ASP A 61 8.88 3.21 6.31
C ASP A 61 7.82 2.73 7.29
N ALA A 62 6.60 2.49 6.79
CA ALA A 62 5.50 1.96 7.59
C ALA A 62 4.61 1.04 6.76
N LEU A 63 3.95 0.12 7.44
CA LEU A 63 2.99 -0.81 6.87
C LEU A 63 1.81 -0.96 7.81
N SER A 64 0.59 -0.76 7.30
CA SER A 64 -0.64 -1.20 7.93
C SER A 64 -1.12 -2.46 7.22
N VAL A 65 -1.45 -3.53 7.96
CA VAL A 65 -1.85 -4.80 7.36
C VAL A 65 -2.94 -5.49 8.19
N ASN A 66 -4.01 -5.88 7.53
CA ASN A 66 -5.01 -6.78 8.09
C ASN A 66 -4.49 -8.22 7.94
N HIS A 67 -3.57 -8.58 8.85
CA HIS A 67 -2.92 -9.90 8.84
C HIS A 67 -3.81 -10.95 9.46
N THR A 68 -3.84 -12.12 8.83
CA THR A 68 -4.52 -13.29 9.36
C THR A 68 -3.57 -14.49 9.40
N THR A 69 -3.77 -15.35 10.40
CA THR A 69 -3.08 -16.62 10.48
C THR A 69 -4.10 -17.75 10.64
N PHE A 70 -3.70 -18.97 10.33
CA PHE A 70 -4.51 -20.15 10.54
C PHE A 70 -3.95 -20.92 11.73
N LEU A 71 -4.79 -21.13 12.74
CA LEU A 71 -4.45 -21.93 13.90
C LEU A 71 -5.29 -23.19 13.93
N PRO A 72 -4.72 -24.34 14.34
CA PRO A 72 -5.49 -25.52 14.70
C PRO A 72 -6.55 -25.13 15.75
N PHE A 73 -7.72 -25.71 15.65
CA PHE A 73 -8.84 -25.40 16.58
C PHE A 73 -8.44 -25.52 18.06
N THR A 74 -7.54 -26.46 18.37
CA THR A 74 -7.02 -26.70 19.72
C THR A 74 -6.14 -25.55 20.24
N GLU A 75 -5.52 -24.78 19.34
CA GLU A 75 -4.62 -23.68 19.68
C GLU A 75 -5.32 -22.32 19.63
N CYS A 76 -6.59 -22.28 19.15
CA CYS A 76 -7.36 -21.05 19.16
C CYS A 76 -7.65 -20.57 20.59
N PRO A 77 -7.60 -19.26 20.86
CA PRO A 77 -8.08 -18.66 22.09
C PRO A 77 -9.51 -19.11 22.43
N SER A 78 -9.83 -19.31 23.71
CA SER A 78 -11.13 -19.85 24.16
C SER A 78 -12.31 -19.02 23.69
N GLU A 79 -12.14 -17.69 23.61
CA GLU A 79 -13.15 -16.73 23.14
C GLU A 79 -13.52 -16.95 21.68
N LEU A 80 -12.58 -17.45 20.87
CA LEU A 80 -12.77 -17.73 19.45
C LEU A 80 -13.25 -19.16 19.17
N ARG A 81 -13.36 -20.00 20.22
CA ARG A 81 -13.87 -21.37 20.09
C ARG A 81 -15.41 -21.44 20.07
N SER A 82 -16.10 -20.38 20.40
CA SER A 82 -17.56 -20.30 20.41
C SER A 82 -18.10 -20.21 18.98
N GLY A 83 -18.65 -21.29 18.48
CA GLY A 83 -19.41 -21.30 17.22
C GLY A 83 -19.04 -22.44 16.27
N HIS A 84 -19.74 -23.54 16.38
CA HIS A 84 -19.78 -24.72 15.55
C HIS A 84 -18.61 -25.73 15.65
N PRO A 85 -18.81 -26.85 16.36
CA PRO A 85 -17.87 -27.97 16.46
C PRO A 85 -17.83 -28.87 15.20
N ARG A 86 -18.31 -28.42 14.04
CA ARG A 86 -18.48 -29.26 12.86
C ARG A 86 -17.27 -29.38 11.93
N TRP A 87 -16.20 -28.62 12.16
CA TRP A 87 -15.03 -28.67 11.27
C TRP A 87 -13.76 -28.89 12.09
N PRO A 88 -13.19 -30.08 12.09
CA PRO A 88 -11.82 -30.30 12.54
C PRO A 88 -10.90 -29.67 11.48
N GLY A 89 -10.50 -28.44 11.68
CA GLY A 89 -9.69 -27.70 10.73
C GLY A 89 -9.01 -26.52 11.38
N GLU A 90 -8.19 -25.86 10.60
CA GLU A 90 -7.57 -24.60 10.99
C GLU A 90 -8.63 -23.48 11.01
N ARG A 91 -8.55 -22.61 12.01
CA ARG A 91 -9.33 -21.38 12.07
C ARG A 91 -8.49 -20.20 11.67
N GLU A 92 -9.08 -19.33 10.91
CA GLU A 92 -8.50 -18.04 10.60
C GLU A 92 -8.69 -17.10 11.77
N VAL A 93 -7.59 -16.56 12.26
CA VAL A 93 -7.53 -15.58 13.35
C VAL A 93 -6.72 -14.37 12.95
N ASN A 94 -7.12 -13.18 13.41
CA ASN A 94 -6.47 -11.92 13.12
C ASN A 94 -5.84 -11.27 14.36
N ASP A 95 -5.90 -11.93 15.52
CA ASP A 95 -5.37 -11.43 16.78
C ASP A 95 -3.98 -12.00 17.12
N VAL A 96 -3.45 -12.87 16.26
CA VAL A 96 -2.07 -13.36 16.39
C VAL A 96 -1.14 -12.36 15.71
N PRO A 97 -0.14 -11.84 16.42
CA PRO A 97 0.81 -10.92 15.84
C PRO A 97 1.50 -11.51 14.60
N PRO A 98 1.61 -10.74 13.51
CA PRO A 98 2.41 -11.16 12.36
C PRO A 98 3.90 -11.19 12.73
N PRO A 99 4.74 -11.89 11.93
CA PRO A 99 6.17 -11.95 12.17
C PRO A 99 6.81 -10.54 12.13
N PRO A 100 7.90 -10.32 12.87
CA PRO A 100 8.66 -9.07 12.75
C PRO A 100 9.12 -8.82 11.33
N LEU A 101 9.06 -7.57 10.88
CA LEU A 101 9.51 -7.12 9.58
C LEU A 101 10.70 -6.18 9.78
N ASN A 102 11.84 -6.46 9.15
CA ASN A 102 13.10 -5.71 9.33
C ASN A 102 13.47 -5.46 10.81
N GLY A 103 13.21 -6.45 11.68
CA GLY A 103 13.48 -6.35 13.12
C GLY A 103 12.44 -5.57 13.93
N VAL A 104 11.41 -5.02 13.30
CA VAL A 104 10.33 -4.28 13.95
C VAL A 104 9.15 -5.21 14.17
N SER A 105 8.66 -5.29 15.40
CA SER A 105 7.42 -6.01 15.72
C SER A 105 6.20 -5.17 15.41
N ALA A 106 5.15 -5.81 14.93
CA ALA A 106 3.88 -5.14 14.71
C ALA A 106 3.19 -4.77 16.02
N ALA A 107 2.53 -3.63 16.03
CA ALA A 107 1.59 -3.23 17.08
C ALA A 107 0.16 -3.24 16.53
N LYS A 108 -0.81 -3.50 17.41
CA LYS A 108 -2.24 -3.38 17.06
C LYS A 108 -2.85 -2.24 17.88
N PRO A 109 -2.93 -1.03 17.33
CA PRO A 109 -3.50 0.10 18.04
C PRO A 109 -4.96 -0.17 18.42
N SER A 110 -5.37 0.27 19.61
CA SER A 110 -6.73 0.10 20.10
C SER A 110 -7.74 0.77 19.15
N GLY A 111 -8.75 0.03 18.73
CA GLY A 111 -9.80 0.50 17.83
C GLY A 111 -9.50 0.35 16.33
N LEU A 112 -8.30 -0.07 15.95
CA LEU A 112 -7.97 -0.43 14.58
C LEU A 112 -7.92 -1.95 14.42
N GLY A 113 -8.56 -2.47 13.37
CA GLY A 113 -8.55 -3.90 13.04
C GLY A 113 -7.22 -4.37 12.43
N GLU A 114 -6.31 -3.47 12.12
CA GLU A 114 -5.08 -3.72 11.37
C GLU A 114 -3.84 -3.66 12.25
N TRP A 115 -2.85 -4.49 11.95
CA TRP A 115 -1.52 -4.46 12.53
C TRP A 115 -0.69 -3.36 11.88
N GLN A 116 0.11 -2.65 12.66
CA GLN A 116 0.95 -1.56 12.19
C GLN A 116 2.42 -1.82 12.50
N TYR A 117 3.25 -1.52 11.51
CA TYR A 117 4.70 -1.46 11.63
C TYR A 117 5.12 -0.03 11.33
N ASP A 118 5.76 0.62 12.28
CA ASP A 118 6.26 1.98 12.15
C ASP A 118 7.79 1.99 12.25
N GLY A 119 8.43 2.89 11.52
CA GLY A 119 9.88 3.06 11.56
C GLY A 119 10.66 1.90 10.97
N LEU A 120 10.11 1.20 9.99
CA LEU A 120 10.73 0.05 9.33
C LEU A 120 12.07 0.40 8.70
N ALA A 121 12.19 1.56 8.03
CA ALA A 121 13.37 1.99 7.28
C ALA A 121 13.98 0.87 6.41
N MET A 122 13.11 0.00 5.86
CA MET A 122 13.51 -1.18 5.10
C MET A 122 13.83 -0.78 3.66
N GLU A 123 15.10 -0.88 3.26
CA GLU A 123 15.51 -0.66 1.88
C GLU A 123 14.91 -1.74 0.96
N LEU A 124 14.34 -1.30 -0.17
CA LEU A 124 13.71 -2.20 -1.14
C LEU A 124 14.56 -2.32 -2.40
N PRO A 125 14.99 -3.53 -2.78
CA PRO A 125 15.77 -3.77 -4.00
C PRO A 125 14.85 -3.76 -5.23
N TYR A 126 14.06 -2.70 -5.37
CA TYR A 126 13.06 -2.61 -6.44
C TYR A 126 13.70 -2.31 -7.77
N THR A 127 13.27 -3.01 -8.81
CA THR A 127 13.58 -2.71 -10.21
C THR A 127 12.27 -2.53 -10.95
N GLY A 128 12.08 -1.34 -11.53
CA GLY A 128 10.84 -1.02 -12.21
C GLY A 128 10.53 0.47 -12.23
N ARG A 129 9.27 0.79 -12.47
CA ARG A 129 8.78 2.17 -12.54
C ARG A 129 7.63 2.37 -11.57
N ILE A 130 7.66 3.45 -10.85
CA ILE A 130 6.51 3.94 -10.09
C ILE A 130 6.10 5.31 -10.63
N THR A 131 4.78 5.56 -10.64
CA THR A 131 4.23 6.89 -10.87
C THR A 131 3.59 7.36 -9.57
N ILE A 132 3.95 8.55 -9.14
CA ILE A 132 3.44 9.18 -7.92
C ILE A 132 2.74 10.50 -8.26
N GLY A 133 1.69 10.84 -7.52
CA GLY A 133 0.91 12.05 -7.76
C GLY A 133 0.58 12.80 -6.50
N LYS A 134 0.51 14.13 -6.61
CA LYS A 134 0.13 15.06 -5.54
C LYS A 134 -0.85 16.10 -6.05
N GLY A 135 -1.69 16.61 -5.15
CA GLY A 135 -2.69 17.64 -5.49
C GLY A 135 -3.82 17.08 -6.35
N TYR A 136 -4.59 16.12 -5.80
CA TYR A 136 -5.76 15.57 -6.45
C TYR A 136 -6.79 16.64 -6.78
N ILE A 137 -7.25 16.68 -8.02
CA ILE A 137 -8.21 17.65 -8.56
C ILE A 137 -9.61 17.03 -8.52
N GLN A 138 -10.44 17.52 -7.62
CA GLN A 138 -11.81 17.02 -7.44
C GLN A 138 -12.70 17.31 -8.66
N GLY A 139 -13.69 16.45 -8.87
CA GLY A 139 -14.77 16.67 -9.84
C GLY A 139 -14.47 16.27 -11.28
N LEU A 140 -13.30 15.71 -11.59
CA LEU A 140 -12.94 15.38 -12.96
C LEU A 140 -13.41 14.01 -13.45
N ALA A 141 -13.51 13.03 -12.60
CA ALA A 141 -14.06 11.68 -12.89
C ALA A 141 -14.19 10.84 -11.62
N ARG A 142 -14.74 9.62 -11.77
CA ARG A 142 -14.91 8.68 -10.64
C ARG A 142 -13.72 7.74 -10.43
N SER A 143 -12.72 7.75 -11.31
CA SER A 143 -11.48 6.97 -11.20
C SER A 143 -10.32 7.90 -10.85
N ALA A 144 -9.40 7.44 -10.01
CA ALA A 144 -8.21 8.22 -9.63
C ALA A 144 -7.08 7.96 -10.64
N ASP A 145 -7.26 8.46 -11.86
CA ASP A 145 -6.28 8.36 -12.93
C ASP A 145 -5.15 9.40 -12.76
N GLU A 146 -4.03 9.16 -13.41
CA GLU A 146 -2.82 10.00 -13.29
C GLU A 146 -3.08 11.47 -13.67
N TRP A 147 -3.90 11.73 -14.68
CA TRP A 147 -4.25 13.07 -15.13
C TRP A 147 -5.09 13.90 -14.15
N GLN A 148 -5.61 13.28 -13.09
CA GLN A 148 -6.36 13.97 -12.03
C GLN A 148 -5.47 14.58 -10.95
N PHE A 149 -4.15 14.49 -11.09
CA PHE A 149 -3.21 15.09 -10.15
C PHE A 149 -2.51 16.29 -10.76
N SER A 150 -2.28 17.34 -9.95
CA SER A 150 -1.61 18.56 -10.40
C SER A 150 -0.11 18.35 -10.60
N VAL A 151 0.50 17.49 -9.80
CA VAL A 151 1.90 17.09 -9.92
C VAL A 151 1.93 15.58 -10.12
N VAL A 152 2.64 15.13 -11.15
CA VAL A 152 2.82 13.70 -11.48
C VAL A 152 4.29 13.47 -11.82
N LEU A 153 4.94 12.59 -11.05
CA LEU A 153 6.32 12.20 -11.26
C LEU A 153 6.39 10.71 -11.58
N ARG A 154 7.23 10.36 -12.54
CA ARG A 154 7.59 8.98 -12.85
C ARG A 154 9.02 8.73 -12.42
N LEU A 155 9.23 7.72 -11.60
CA LEU A 155 10.52 7.31 -11.10
C LEU A 155 10.84 5.91 -11.62
N THR A 156 12.04 5.76 -12.14
CA THR A 156 12.56 4.47 -12.64
C THR A 156 13.68 4.02 -11.72
N TYR A 157 13.59 2.78 -11.26
CA TYR A 157 14.56 2.16 -10.35
C TYR A 157 15.24 0.99 -11.03
N GLU A 158 16.53 0.81 -10.75
CA GLU A 158 17.35 -0.33 -11.12
C GLU A 158 18.08 -0.84 -9.88
N ALA A 159 17.81 -2.10 -9.51
CA ALA A 159 18.38 -2.74 -8.31
C ALA A 159 18.27 -1.88 -7.02
N GLY A 160 17.12 -1.24 -6.83
CA GLY A 160 16.83 -0.39 -5.66
C GLY A 160 17.30 1.06 -5.78
N ALA A 161 18.13 1.40 -6.78
CA ALA A 161 18.60 2.76 -7.00
C ALA A 161 17.73 3.52 -8.01
N LEU A 162 17.47 4.80 -7.73
CA LEU A 162 16.74 5.69 -8.64
C LEU A 162 17.63 6.02 -9.86
N ALA A 163 17.29 5.45 -11.00
CA ALA A 163 18.01 5.65 -12.26
C ALA A 163 17.51 6.89 -13.02
N ASN A 164 16.20 7.21 -12.92
CA ASN A 164 15.63 8.37 -13.62
C ASN A 164 14.39 8.89 -12.88
N MET A 165 14.19 10.20 -12.93
CA MET A 165 12.98 10.88 -12.47
C MET A 165 12.50 11.84 -13.57
N GLN A 166 11.26 11.67 -13.98
CA GLN A 166 10.62 12.46 -15.04
C GLN A 166 9.38 13.18 -14.49
N ASP A 167 9.30 14.48 -14.67
CA ASP A 167 8.08 15.25 -14.40
C ASP A 167 7.12 15.12 -15.60
N LEU A 168 5.94 14.58 -15.33
CA LEU A 168 4.86 14.38 -16.30
C LEU A 168 3.70 15.37 -16.11
N SER A 169 3.81 16.30 -15.17
CA SER A 169 2.73 17.22 -14.79
C SER A 169 2.19 18.02 -15.97
N GLY A 170 3.09 18.51 -16.84
CA GLY A 170 2.72 19.26 -18.04
C GLY A 170 1.96 18.43 -19.06
N ALA A 171 2.40 17.19 -19.30
CA ALA A 171 1.75 16.28 -20.24
C ALA A 171 0.31 15.93 -19.76
N PHE A 172 0.16 15.59 -18.49
CA PHE A 172 -1.17 15.31 -17.93
C PHE A 172 -2.06 16.53 -17.81
N ALA A 173 -1.49 17.74 -17.65
CA ALA A 173 -2.27 18.99 -17.71
C ALA A 173 -2.88 19.20 -19.12
N GLN A 174 -2.13 18.91 -20.18
CA GLN A 174 -2.61 18.99 -21.57
C GLN A 174 -3.70 17.92 -21.83
N GLU A 175 -3.48 16.67 -21.41
CA GLU A 175 -4.45 15.61 -21.52
C GLU A 175 -5.77 15.97 -20.82
N ARG A 176 -5.70 16.47 -19.59
CA ARG A 176 -6.85 16.97 -18.82
C ARG A 176 -7.61 18.05 -19.56
N ALA A 177 -6.91 19.03 -20.14
CA ALA A 177 -7.54 20.10 -20.92
C ALA A 177 -8.29 19.55 -22.12
N SER A 178 -7.72 18.56 -22.82
CA SER A 178 -8.34 17.88 -23.98
C SER A 178 -9.59 17.12 -23.57
N ILE A 179 -9.57 16.38 -22.47
CA ILE A 179 -10.72 15.62 -21.95
C ILE A 179 -11.87 16.58 -21.58
N LEU A 180 -11.56 17.68 -20.89
CA LEU A 180 -12.57 18.68 -20.51
C LEU A 180 -13.18 19.42 -21.71
N ALA A 181 -12.39 19.62 -22.76
CA ALA A 181 -12.89 20.23 -23.99
C ALA A 181 -13.85 19.30 -24.75
N ALA A 182 -13.60 17.99 -24.71
CA ALA A 182 -14.43 16.98 -25.37
C ALA A 182 -15.77 16.70 -24.65
N GLN A 183 -15.93 17.16 -23.41
CA GLN A 183 -17.16 16.99 -22.61
C GLN A 183 -18.15 18.16 -22.71
N LYS A 184 -17.79 19.21 -23.44
CA LYS A 184 -18.64 20.37 -23.74
C LYS A 184 -19.34 20.23 -25.08
#